data_21fb34df5a57523e4ff2ee91dd6d2c7f
#
_entry.id   21fb34df5a57523e4ff2ee91dd6d2c7f
#
_cell.length_a   1.000
_cell.length_b   1.000
_cell.length_c   1.000
_cell.angle_alpha   90.00
_cell.angle_beta   90.00
_cell.angle_gamma   90.00
#
_symmetry.space_group_name_H-M   'P 1'
#
loop_
_entity.id
_entity.type
_entity.pdbx_description
1 polymer ?
#
loop_
_entity_poly.entity_id
_entity_poly.type
_entity_poly.pdbx_seq_one_letter_code
_entity_poly.pdbx_strand_id
1 'polypeptide(L)'
;MDEITVDVRNLSKQYGNFKAVDNISFAVKKGEIFGLLGPNGAGKTTTIKLLTTLSPPTSGNASVAGYDIIKQQKEVKRNIGWVSAEIILDDDLNAWENLGLQAALQGITNWEENADNLLKYFELTEFKYKNVGKFSTGMRKKLEIAMALLNSPEVIFMDEPTIGLDVGTRKMLWDLILLIKNEYKVTVFLTTHYMEEADQLCDRIAIISHGKIIALGSPTELKQKAGGYAVSLEVNNGFDISSLKNFHILEKNKNKILIEISSKDNMLDVLRSINLENLKSINLITPSLDSVFLKLTGSTIKETEESVDYRKFYSMVRRNMQ
;
A
#
# COMPACT_ATOMS: atom_id res chain seq x y z
N MET A 1 2.32 -13.86 -22.19
CA MET A 1 3.18 -13.02 -21.33
C MET A 1 2.28 -11.93 -20.79
N ASP A 2 2.38 -11.67 -19.49
CA ASP A 2 1.61 -10.58 -18.87
C ASP A 2 2.07 -9.25 -19.48
N GLU A 3 1.13 -8.43 -19.92
CA GLU A 3 1.42 -7.10 -20.46
C GLU A 3 1.92 -6.19 -19.33
N ILE A 4 3.08 -5.53 -19.51
CA ILE A 4 3.69 -4.62 -18.55
C ILE A 4 3.27 -3.19 -18.88
N THR A 5 2.65 -2.52 -17.91
CA THR A 5 2.19 -1.13 -18.07
C THR A 5 3.20 -0.12 -17.51
N VAL A 6 3.94 -0.46 -16.44
CA VAL A 6 5.04 0.36 -15.91
C VAL A 6 6.29 -0.50 -15.83
N ASP A 7 7.36 -0.10 -16.49
CA ASP A 7 8.66 -0.79 -16.45
C ASP A 7 9.75 0.19 -15.97
N VAL A 8 10.41 -0.14 -14.87
CA VAL A 8 11.42 0.70 -14.22
C VAL A 8 12.75 -0.02 -14.19
N ARG A 9 13.80 0.60 -14.75
CA ARG A 9 15.13 -0.01 -14.88
C ARG A 9 16.21 0.91 -14.32
N ASN A 10 16.84 0.48 -13.22
CA ASN A 10 17.96 1.15 -12.57
C ASN A 10 17.72 2.65 -12.33
N LEU A 11 16.45 3.02 -12.02
CA LEU A 11 15.99 4.40 -11.89
C LEU A 11 16.58 5.04 -10.63
N SER A 12 17.18 6.22 -10.78
CA SER A 12 17.77 6.95 -9.67
C SER A 12 17.41 8.44 -9.73
N LYS A 13 17.27 9.05 -8.55
CA LYS A 13 17.10 10.49 -8.39
C LYS A 13 17.95 11.01 -7.24
N GLN A 14 18.79 11.98 -7.56
CA GLN A 14 19.66 12.63 -6.59
C GLN A 14 19.37 14.14 -6.54
N TYR A 15 19.33 14.70 -5.36
CA TYR A 15 19.22 16.13 -5.08
C TYR A 15 20.46 16.56 -4.28
N GLY A 16 21.40 17.25 -4.94
CA GLY A 16 22.70 17.51 -4.34
C GLY A 16 23.40 16.22 -3.94
N ASN A 17 23.71 16.05 -2.68
CA ASN A 17 24.33 14.84 -2.13
C ASN A 17 23.31 13.78 -1.65
N PHE A 18 22.02 14.09 -1.66
CA PHE A 18 20.97 13.19 -1.16
C PHE A 18 20.40 12.37 -2.31
N LYS A 19 20.51 11.04 -2.21
CA LYS A 19 19.86 10.09 -3.13
C LYS A 19 18.45 9.78 -2.62
N ALA A 20 17.45 10.40 -3.22
CA ALA A 20 16.04 10.16 -2.89
C ALA A 20 15.52 8.82 -3.45
N VAL A 21 16.05 8.41 -4.62
CA VAL A 21 15.81 7.11 -5.25
C VAL A 21 17.17 6.59 -5.73
N ASP A 22 17.53 5.37 -5.36
CA ASP A 22 18.83 4.77 -5.60
C ASP A 22 18.71 3.42 -6.31
N ASN A 23 18.85 3.44 -7.63
CA ASN A 23 18.94 2.26 -8.48
C ASN A 23 17.78 1.26 -8.32
N ILE A 24 16.55 1.74 -8.36
CA ILE A 24 15.35 0.87 -8.25
C ILE A 24 14.98 0.26 -9.60
N SER A 25 14.51 -0.99 -9.56
CA SER A 25 14.02 -1.71 -10.74
C SER A 25 12.81 -2.56 -10.35
N PHE A 26 11.71 -2.43 -11.10
CA PHE A 26 10.48 -3.23 -10.94
C PHE A 26 9.60 -3.08 -12.17
N ALA A 27 8.65 -3.99 -12.32
CA ALA A 27 7.63 -3.92 -13.39
C ALA A 27 6.23 -4.05 -12.77
N VAL A 28 5.27 -3.30 -13.32
CA VAL A 28 3.85 -3.33 -12.96
C VAL A 28 3.07 -3.93 -14.12
N LYS A 29 2.26 -4.93 -13.82
CA LYS A 29 1.42 -5.61 -14.82
C LYS A 29 0.15 -4.81 -15.09
N LYS A 30 -0.39 -4.95 -16.29
CA LYS A 30 -1.66 -4.32 -16.65
C LYS A 30 -2.80 -4.83 -15.77
N GLY A 31 -3.58 -3.89 -15.26
CA GLY A 31 -4.75 -4.19 -14.42
C GLY A 31 -4.44 -4.66 -13.00
N GLU A 32 -3.16 -4.62 -12.55
CA GLU A 32 -2.86 -4.88 -11.13
C GLU A 32 -2.92 -3.60 -10.28
N ILE A 33 -3.13 -3.77 -8.99
CA ILE A 33 -2.85 -2.75 -7.97
C ILE A 33 -1.45 -3.02 -7.43
N PHE A 34 -0.53 -2.12 -7.74
CA PHE A 34 0.85 -2.19 -7.28
C PHE A 34 1.11 -1.15 -6.20
N GLY A 35 1.56 -1.61 -5.02
CA GLY A 35 1.87 -0.76 -3.88
C GLY A 35 3.37 -0.46 -3.76
N LEU A 36 3.73 0.80 -3.57
CA LEU A 36 5.07 1.20 -3.13
C LEU A 36 4.98 1.58 -1.65
N LEU A 37 5.35 0.64 -0.78
CA LEU A 37 5.21 0.73 0.67
C LEU A 37 6.51 1.18 1.32
N GLY A 38 6.47 2.16 2.22
CA GLY A 38 7.66 2.57 2.97
C GLY A 38 7.42 3.77 3.87
N PRO A 39 8.35 4.09 4.78
CA PRO A 39 8.23 5.22 5.70
C PRO A 39 8.27 6.57 4.95
N ASN A 40 7.98 7.64 5.70
CA ASN A 40 8.14 8.99 5.18
C ASN A 40 9.62 9.24 4.85
N GLY A 41 9.88 9.88 3.72
CA GLY A 41 11.25 10.11 3.22
C GLY A 41 11.93 8.91 2.55
N ALA A 42 11.24 7.75 2.39
CA ALA A 42 11.82 6.57 1.73
C ALA A 42 12.00 6.71 0.22
N GLY A 43 11.42 7.74 -0.42
CA GLY A 43 11.52 7.97 -1.86
C GLY A 43 10.21 7.72 -2.64
N LYS A 44 9.07 7.43 -1.97
CA LYS A 44 7.77 7.11 -2.58
C LYS A 44 7.28 8.22 -3.53
N THR A 45 7.03 9.41 -3.00
CA THR A 45 6.57 10.58 -3.77
C THR A 45 7.57 10.96 -4.87
N THR A 46 8.88 10.83 -4.60
CA THR A 46 9.91 11.06 -5.63
C THR A 46 9.76 10.06 -6.78
N THR A 47 9.53 8.79 -6.48
CA THR A 47 9.31 7.75 -7.50
C THR A 47 8.07 8.07 -8.36
N ILE A 48 6.94 8.45 -7.75
CA ILE A 48 5.75 8.90 -8.50
C ILE A 48 6.10 10.11 -9.39
N LYS A 49 6.79 11.13 -8.86
CA LYS A 49 7.17 12.30 -9.66
C LYS A 49 8.05 11.97 -10.86
N LEU A 50 8.88 10.94 -10.78
CA LEU A 50 9.67 10.46 -11.92
C LEU A 50 8.78 9.78 -12.95
N LEU A 51 7.91 8.87 -12.52
CA LEU A 51 7.02 8.10 -13.40
C LEU A 51 5.95 8.96 -14.07
N THR A 52 5.45 9.97 -13.39
CA THR A 52 4.49 10.96 -13.92
C THR A 52 5.15 12.10 -14.70
N THR A 53 6.45 12.02 -14.92
CA THR A 53 7.25 13.02 -15.67
C THR A 53 7.30 14.43 -15.05
N LEU A 54 6.95 14.58 -13.76
CA LEU A 54 7.04 15.84 -13.03
C LEU A 54 8.47 16.18 -12.62
N SER A 55 9.37 15.19 -12.61
CA SER A 55 10.79 15.37 -12.34
C SER A 55 11.59 14.44 -13.24
N PRO A 56 12.66 14.90 -13.91
CA PRO A 56 13.53 14.00 -14.66
C PRO A 56 14.37 13.13 -13.72
N PRO A 57 14.67 11.89 -14.09
CA PRO A 57 15.62 11.05 -13.34
C PRO A 57 17.05 11.59 -13.47
N THR A 58 17.91 11.22 -12.51
CA THR A 58 19.37 11.47 -12.59
C THR A 58 20.06 10.41 -13.44
N SER A 59 19.59 9.15 -13.34
CA SER A 59 20.06 8.02 -14.16
C SER A 59 19.00 6.93 -14.21
N GLY A 60 19.20 5.95 -15.08
CA GLY A 60 18.25 4.88 -15.35
C GLY A 60 17.11 5.35 -16.27
N ASN A 61 16.13 4.48 -16.47
CA ASN A 61 14.99 4.77 -17.32
C ASN A 61 13.72 4.10 -16.81
N ALA A 62 12.56 4.59 -17.27
CA ALA A 62 11.29 3.90 -17.10
C ALA A 62 10.38 4.16 -18.30
N SER A 63 9.41 3.26 -18.49
CA SER A 63 8.28 3.47 -19.38
C SER A 63 6.96 3.34 -18.63
N VAL A 64 5.97 4.14 -19.00
CA VAL A 64 4.61 4.14 -18.46
C VAL A 64 3.64 4.09 -19.65
N ALA A 65 2.70 3.15 -19.61
CA ALA A 65 1.78 2.89 -20.73
C ALA A 65 2.53 2.70 -22.09
N GLY A 66 3.70 2.06 -22.05
CA GLY A 66 4.56 1.86 -23.22
C GLY A 66 5.41 3.07 -23.64
N TYR A 67 5.27 4.24 -23.01
CA TYR A 67 5.96 5.48 -23.36
C TYR A 67 7.13 5.78 -22.41
N ASP A 68 8.27 6.18 -22.99
CA ASP A 68 9.48 6.57 -22.27
C ASP A 68 9.26 7.88 -21.48
N ILE A 69 9.54 7.86 -20.16
CA ILE A 69 9.28 8.99 -19.25
C ILE A 69 10.15 10.24 -19.55
N ILE A 70 11.20 10.11 -20.35
CA ILE A 70 12.09 11.22 -20.71
C ILE A 70 11.77 11.75 -22.11
N LYS A 71 11.61 10.83 -23.08
CA LYS A 71 11.49 11.17 -24.51
C LYS A 71 10.05 11.44 -24.92
N GLN A 72 9.07 10.84 -24.24
CA GLN A 72 7.64 10.83 -24.62
C GLN A 72 6.74 11.32 -23.47
N GLN A 73 7.15 12.41 -22.81
CA GLN A 73 6.45 12.93 -21.62
C GLN A 73 4.99 13.32 -21.87
N LYS A 74 4.68 13.82 -23.07
CA LYS A 74 3.29 14.19 -23.44
C LYS A 74 2.39 12.97 -23.53
N GLU A 75 2.89 11.91 -24.13
CA GLU A 75 2.21 10.64 -24.26
C GLU A 75 2.00 9.99 -22.90
N VAL A 76 3.02 9.99 -22.03
CA VAL A 76 2.85 9.54 -20.64
C VAL A 76 1.72 10.31 -19.96
N LYS A 77 1.74 11.64 -19.99
CA LYS A 77 0.73 12.49 -19.33
C LYS A 77 -0.69 12.26 -19.86
N ARG A 78 -0.85 11.90 -21.14
CA ARG A 78 -2.15 11.60 -21.74
C ARG A 78 -2.72 10.25 -21.30
N ASN A 79 -1.87 9.33 -20.90
CA ASN A 79 -2.24 7.96 -20.55
C ASN A 79 -2.24 7.69 -19.05
N ILE A 80 -2.06 8.71 -18.23
CA ILE A 80 -2.08 8.57 -16.76
C ILE A 80 -3.16 9.45 -16.13
N GLY A 81 -3.71 8.97 -15.01
CA GLY A 81 -4.42 9.77 -14.02
C GLY A 81 -3.54 9.98 -12.78
N TRP A 82 -3.74 11.07 -12.07
CA TRP A 82 -3.02 11.31 -10.82
C TRP A 82 -3.94 11.81 -9.73
N VAL A 83 -3.89 11.12 -8.59
CA VAL A 83 -4.55 11.49 -7.34
C VAL A 83 -3.45 11.82 -6.33
N SER A 84 -3.43 13.06 -5.86
CA SER A 84 -2.44 13.57 -4.90
C SER A 84 -2.78 13.19 -3.46
N ALA A 85 -1.76 13.24 -2.58
CA ALA A 85 -1.96 13.16 -1.13
C ALA A 85 -2.85 14.30 -0.61
N GLU A 86 -2.63 15.52 -1.12
CA GLU A 86 -3.48 16.67 -0.85
C GLU A 86 -4.59 16.75 -1.89
N ILE A 87 -5.79 17.13 -1.46
CA ILE A 87 -6.92 17.30 -2.37
C ILE A 87 -6.71 18.58 -3.19
N ILE A 88 -6.61 18.41 -4.52
CA ILE A 88 -6.37 19.49 -5.49
C ILE A 88 -7.68 19.80 -6.22
N LEU A 89 -8.67 20.33 -5.50
CA LEU A 89 -9.92 20.80 -6.06
C LEU A 89 -10.03 22.31 -5.83
N ASP A 90 -10.57 23.02 -6.81
CA ASP A 90 -10.90 24.43 -6.65
C ASP A 90 -12.23 24.54 -5.88
N ASP A 91 -12.13 25.07 -4.66
CA ASP A 91 -13.25 25.17 -3.72
C ASP A 91 -14.30 26.22 -4.15
N ASP A 92 -13.95 27.15 -5.01
CA ASP A 92 -14.84 28.19 -5.54
C ASP A 92 -15.65 27.70 -6.76
N LEU A 93 -15.22 26.59 -7.37
CA LEU A 93 -15.90 25.96 -8.50
C LEU A 93 -16.85 24.84 -8.03
N ASN A 94 -17.85 24.53 -8.86
CA ASN A 94 -18.67 23.34 -8.66
C ASN A 94 -17.97 22.07 -9.25
N ALA A 95 -18.58 20.89 -9.07
CA ALA A 95 -17.99 19.64 -9.52
C ALA A 95 -17.81 19.59 -11.06
N TRP A 96 -18.79 20.12 -11.80
CA TRP A 96 -18.73 20.16 -13.27
C TRP A 96 -17.65 21.08 -13.79
N GLU A 97 -17.49 22.24 -13.17
CA GLU A 97 -16.45 23.22 -13.51
C GLU A 97 -15.06 22.66 -13.21
N ASN A 98 -14.87 21.97 -12.08
CA ASN A 98 -13.60 21.28 -11.78
C ASN A 98 -13.25 20.24 -12.85
N LEU A 99 -14.23 19.41 -13.29
CA LEU A 99 -14.04 18.46 -14.39
C LEU A 99 -13.71 19.17 -15.71
N GLY A 100 -14.41 20.25 -16.03
CA GLY A 100 -14.14 21.06 -17.21
C GLY A 100 -12.77 21.72 -17.20
N LEU A 101 -12.32 22.23 -16.06
CA LEU A 101 -10.97 22.74 -15.85
C LEU A 101 -9.91 21.65 -16.10
N GLN A 102 -10.12 20.47 -15.54
CA GLN A 102 -9.23 19.33 -15.75
C GLN A 102 -9.18 18.92 -17.24
N ALA A 103 -10.33 18.86 -17.91
CA ALA A 103 -10.40 18.57 -19.34
C ALA A 103 -9.62 19.59 -20.16
N ALA A 104 -9.79 20.89 -19.87
CA ALA A 104 -9.08 21.97 -20.55
C ALA A 104 -7.56 21.87 -20.35
N LEU A 105 -7.10 21.61 -19.11
CA LEU A 105 -5.67 21.46 -18.79
C LEU A 105 -5.03 20.25 -19.50
N GLN A 106 -5.78 19.17 -19.71
CA GLN A 106 -5.31 17.98 -20.39
C GLN A 106 -5.56 18.00 -21.91
N GLY A 107 -6.28 19.00 -22.41
CA GLY A 107 -6.66 19.10 -23.82
C GLY A 107 -7.64 18.03 -24.28
N ILE A 108 -8.53 17.58 -23.37
CA ILE A 108 -9.57 16.59 -23.65
C ILE A 108 -10.74 17.33 -24.30
N THR A 109 -11.13 16.87 -25.51
CA THR A 109 -12.34 17.29 -26.20
C THR A 109 -13.47 16.29 -25.98
N ASN A 110 -14.72 16.75 -26.01
CA ASN A 110 -15.91 15.90 -25.82
C ASN A 110 -15.89 15.13 -24.49
N TRP A 111 -15.46 15.79 -23.43
CA TRP A 111 -15.29 15.23 -22.08
C TRP A 111 -16.62 15.08 -21.32
N GLU A 112 -17.67 15.77 -21.77
CA GLU A 112 -18.91 15.97 -21.02
C GLU A 112 -19.65 14.63 -20.79
N GLU A 113 -19.73 13.78 -21.80
CA GLU A 113 -20.38 12.48 -21.66
C GLU A 113 -19.66 11.58 -20.67
N ASN A 114 -18.31 11.55 -20.74
CA ASN A 114 -17.52 10.76 -19.80
C ASN A 114 -17.61 11.34 -18.38
N ALA A 115 -17.61 12.67 -18.22
CA ALA A 115 -17.79 13.33 -16.94
C ALA A 115 -19.15 13.02 -16.32
N ASP A 116 -20.23 13.02 -17.08
CA ASP A 116 -21.56 12.63 -16.59
C ASP A 116 -21.61 11.16 -16.15
N ASN A 117 -20.99 10.27 -16.92
CA ASN A 117 -20.89 8.86 -16.55
C ASN A 117 -20.07 8.67 -15.24
N LEU A 118 -18.96 9.39 -15.09
CA LEU A 118 -18.15 9.36 -13.89
C LEU A 118 -18.90 9.94 -12.67
N LEU A 119 -19.58 11.07 -12.82
CA LEU A 119 -20.39 11.63 -11.74
C LEU A 119 -21.51 10.69 -11.31
N LYS A 120 -22.15 9.99 -12.26
CA LYS A 120 -23.16 8.98 -11.96
C LYS A 120 -22.54 7.79 -11.22
N TYR A 121 -21.40 7.29 -11.69
CA TYR A 121 -20.69 6.17 -11.10
C TYR A 121 -20.26 6.43 -9.66
N PHE A 122 -19.77 7.65 -9.37
CA PHE A 122 -19.34 8.07 -8.04
C PHE A 122 -20.49 8.60 -7.16
N GLU A 123 -21.76 8.52 -7.63
CA GLU A 123 -22.94 9.02 -6.91
C GLU A 123 -22.87 10.53 -6.61
N LEU A 124 -22.32 11.30 -7.55
CA LEU A 124 -22.18 12.75 -7.45
C LEU A 124 -23.12 13.52 -8.39
N THR A 125 -24.03 12.84 -9.12
CA THR A 125 -24.90 13.47 -10.12
C THR A 125 -25.74 14.61 -9.55
N GLU A 126 -26.34 14.44 -8.37
CA GLU A 126 -27.15 15.47 -7.71
C GLU A 126 -26.32 16.65 -7.20
N PHE A 127 -25.01 16.47 -7.10
CA PHE A 127 -24.05 17.46 -6.64
C PHE A 127 -23.27 18.12 -7.78
N LYS A 128 -23.58 17.79 -9.04
CA LYS A 128 -22.89 18.25 -10.25
C LYS A 128 -22.62 19.75 -10.26
N TYR A 129 -23.62 20.53 -9.91
CA TYR A 129 -23.55 22.00 -9.90
C TYR A 129 -23.43 22.60 -8.48
N LYS A 130 -23.12 21.78 -7.48
CA LYS A 130 -22.88 22.24 -6.12
C LYS A 130 -21.41 22.60 -5.95
N ASN A 131 -21.13 23.75 -5.33
CA ASN A 131 -19.79 24.20 -5.00
C ASN A 131 -19.03 23.16 -4.17
N VAL A 132 -17.80 22.84 -4.58
CA VAL A 132 -16.96 21.75 -4.02
C VAL A 132 -16.51 22.11 -2.60
N GLY A 133 -16.41 23.38 -2.23
CA GLY A 133 -16.13 23.81 -0.86
C GLY A 133 -17.18 23.33 0.17
N LYS A 134 -18.38 22.88 -0.29
CA LYS A 134 -19.44 22.32 0.55
C LYS A 134 -19.47 20.78 0.54
N PHE A 135 -18.52 20.13 -0.10
CA PHE A 135 -18.42 18.66 -0.16
C PHE A 135 -17.82 18.10 1.12
N SER A 136 -18.27 16.91 1.52
CA SER A 136 -17.55 16.11 2.51
C SER A 136 -16.19 15.66 1.96
N THR A 137 -15.27 15.31 2.83
CA THR A 137 -13.94 14.78 2.44
C THR A 137 -14.07 13.59 1.48
N GLY A 138 -15.02 12.68 1.74
CA GLY A 138 -15.30 11.53 0.86
C GLY A 138 -15.80 11.96 -0.52
N MET A 139 -16.72 12.93 -0.60
CA MET A 139 -17.19 13.47 -1.89
C MET A 139 -16.05 14.15 -2.67
N ARG A 140 -15.17 14.88 -2.00
CA ARG A 140 -14.00 15.52 -2.60
C ARG A 140 -13.06 14.47 -3.18
N LYS A 141 -12.77 13.38 -2.45
CA LYS A 141 -11.94 12.28 -2.96
C LYS A 141 -12.59 11.54 -4.14
N LYS A 142 -13.90 11.30 -4.10
CA LYS A 142 -14.66 10.75 -5.23
C LYS A 142 -14.51 11.61 -6.49
N LEU A 143 -14.64 12.94 -6.35
CA LEU A 143 -14.49 13.87 -7.47
C LEU A 143 -13.03 13.92 -7.99
N GLU A 144 -12.04 13.92 -7.12
CA GLU A 144 -10.62 13.88 -7.49
C GLU A 144 -10.28 12.62 -8.31
N ILE A 145 -10.81 11.47 -7.91
CA ILE A 145 -10.65 10.22 -8.66
C ILE A 145 -11.41 10.28 -10.00
N ALA A 146 -12.62 10.85 -10.02
CA ALA A 146 -13.35 11.07 -11.27
C ALA A 146 -12.55 11.94 -12.25
N MET A 147 -11.92 13.02 -11.78
CA MET A 147 -11.03 13.86 -12.58
C MET A 147 -9.82 13.08 -13.10
N ALA A 148 -9.23 12.21 -12.29
CA ALA A 148 -8.11 11.36 -12.70
C ALA A 148 -8.50 10.31 -13.74
N LEU A 149 -9.77 9.91 -13.81
CA LEU A 149 -10.32 8.95 -14.80
C LEU A 149 -10.83 9.63 -16.08
N LEU A 150 -10.92 10.97 -16.11
CA LEU A 150 -11.60 11.70 -17.20
C LEU A 150 -11.01 11.43 -18.57
N ASN A 151 -9.70 11.22 -18.67
CA ASN A 151 -8.99 10.89 -19.92
C ASN A 151 -8.91 9.38 -20.20
N SER A 152 -9.64 8.53 -19.46
CA SER A 152 -9.59 7.07 -19.58
C SER A 152 -8.14 6.53 -19.55
N PRO A 153 -7.39 6.78 -18.47
CA PRO A 153 -5.97 6.46 -18.39
C PRO A 153 -5.73 4.95 -18.36
N GLU A 154 -4.55 4.52 -18.82
CA GLU A 154 -4.08 3.13 -18.62
C GLU A 154 -3.55 2.89 -17.21
N VAL A 155 -3.02 3.94 -16.55
CA VAL A 155 -2.46 3.89 -15.20
C VAL A 155 -2.95 5.06 -14.37
N ILE A 156 -3.43 4.79 -13.15
CA ILE A 156 -3.67 5.82 -12.14
C ILE A 156 -2.57 5.75 -11.08
N PHE A 157 -1.90 6.87 -10.87
CA PHE A 157 -0.97 7.07 -9.76
C PHE A 157 -1.70 7.70 -8.59
N MET A 158 -1.57 7.12 -7.40
CA MET A 158 -2.17 7.61 -6.16
C MET A 158 -1.06 7.79 -5.10
N ASP A 159 -0.78 9.03 -4.73
CA ASP A 159 0.24 9.33 -3.71
C ASP A 159 -0.43 9.44 -2.33
N GLU A 160 -0.27 8.42 -1.49
CA GLU A 160 -0.83 8.33 -0.14
C GLU A 160 -2.35 8.69 -0.07
N PRO A 161 -3.21 8.01 -0.85
CA PRO A 161 -4.58 8.48 -1.11
C PRO A 161 -5.47 8.54 0.13
N THR A 162 -5.12 7.83 1.21
CA THR A 162 -5.92 7.75 2.45
C THR A 162 -5.32 8.51 3.63
N ILE A 163 -4.25 9.27 3.40
CA ILE A 163 -3.62 10.04 4.49
C ILE A 163 -4.61 11.05 5.07
N GLY A 164 -4.64 11.14 6.41
CA GLY A 164 -5.51 12.09 7.10
C GLY A 164 -7.00 11.76 7.11
N LEU A 165 -7.42 10.63 6.51
CA LEU A 165 -8.82 10.18 6.52
C LEU A 165 -9.12 9.37 7.79
N ASP A 166 -10.35 9.49 8.28
CA ASP A 166 -10.88 8.61 9.31
C ASP A 166 -11.04 7.16 8.79
N VAL A 167 -11.23 6.20 9.71
CA VAL A 167 -11.31 4.77 9.38
C VAL A 167 -12.44 4.45 8.40
N GLY A 168 -13.60 5.08 8.56
CA GLY A 168 -14.77 4.85 7.69
C GLY A 168 -14.53 5.35 6.27
N THR A 169 -14.05 6.58 6.14
CA THR A 169 -13.71 7.19 4.84
C THR A 169 -12.58 6.44 4.14
N ARG A 170 -11.58 5.96 4.89
CA ARG A 170 -10.50 5.13 4.35
C ARG A 170 -11.03 3.84 3.73
N LYS A 171 -11.88 3.11 4.46
CA LYS A 171 -12.47 1.87 3.96
C LYS A 171 -13.32 2.10 2.70
N MET A 172 -14.15 3.14 2.70
CA MET A 172 -14.92 3.54 1.53
C MET A 172 -14.00 3.82 0.32
N LEU A 173 -12.86 4.47 0.53
CA LEU A 173 -11.90 4.73 -0.54
C LEU A 173 -11.21 3.44 -1.03
N TRP A 174 -10.91 2.49 -0.16
CA TRP A 174 -10.39 1.18 -0.56
C TRP A 174 -11.38 0.43 -1.46
N ASP A 175 -12.65 0.37 -1.05
CA ASP A 175 -13.70 -0.26 -1.86
C ASP A 175 -13.80 0.42 -3.23
N LEU A 176 -13.67 1.75 -3.27
CA LEU A 176 -13.67 2.52 -4.50
C LEU A 176 -12.48 2.21 -5.40
N ILE A 177 -11.27 2.09 -4.86
CA ILE A 177 -10.06 1.72 -5.63
C ILE A 177 -10.21 0.32 -6.24
N LEU A 178 -10.73 -0.64 -5.48
CA LEU A 178 -11.01 -1.99 -5.98
C LEU A 178 -12.07 -1.97 -7.09
N LEU A 179 -13.10 -1.16 -6.92
CA LEU A 179 -14.19 -1.01 -7.89
C LEU A 179 -13.67 -0.44 -9.22
N ILE A 180 -12.90 0.66 -9.20
CA ILE A 180 -12.34 1.25 -10.43
C ILE A 180 -11.37 0.31 -11.15
N LYS A 181 -10.52 -0.43 -10.41
CA LYS A 181 -9.68 -1.46 -11.00
C LYS A 181 -10.52 -2.47 -11.79
N ASN A 182 -11.60 -2.96 -11.20
CA ASN A 182 -12.41 -4.02 -11.78
C ASN A 182 -13.27 -3.54 -12.96
N GLU A 183 -13.88 -2.37 -12.84
CA GLU A 183 -14.80 -1.83 -13.85
C GLU A 183 -14.05 -1.17 -15.03
N TYR A 184 -13.07 -0.31 -14.72
CA TYR A 184 -12.32 0.43 -15.75
C TYR A 184 -11.10 -0.33 -16.26
N LYS A 185 -10.75 -1.50 -15.65
CA LYS A 185 -9.58 -2.32 -16.03
C LYS A 185 -8.27 -1.53 -16.01
N VAL A 186 -8.22 -0.46 -15.22
CA VAL A 186 -7.07 0.41 -15.08
C VAL A 186 -6.02 -0.19 -14.17
N THR A 187 -4.75 0.04 -14.46
CA THR A 187 -3.64 -0.28 -13.57
C THR A 187 -3.56 0.79 -12.47
N VAL A 188 -3.43 0.39 -11.23
CA VAL A 188 -3.29 1.32 -10.11
C VAL A 188 -1.89 1.20 -9.52
N PHE A 189 -1.17 2.32 -9.47
CA PHE A 189 0.10 2.46 -8.75
C PHE A 189 -0.14 3.35 -7.54
N LEU A 190 -0.09 2.79 -6.34
CA LEU A 190 -0.30 3.57 -5.12
C LEU A 190 0.95 3.60 -4.24
N THR A 191 1.17 4.72 -3.56
CA THR A 191 2.14 4.79 -2.47
C THR A 191 1.41 4.83 -1.15
N THR A 192 1.99 4.21 -0.14
CA THR A 192 1.46 4.25 1.22
C THR A 192 2.55 4.00 2.26
N HIS A 193 2.29 4.43 3.47
CA HIS A 193 3.03 4.01 4.66
C HIS A 193 2.16 3.17 5.60
N TYR A 194 0.89 2.92 5.22
CA TYR A 194 -0.02 2.05 5.96
C TYR A 194 0.10 0.61 5.46
N MET A 195 0.57 -0.29 6.34
CA MET A 195 0.72 -1.72 6.03
C MET A 195 -0.62 -2.38 5.71
N GLU A 196 -1.67 -2.00 6.46
CA GLU A 196 -3.01 -2.52 6.27
C GLU A 196 -3.56 -2.17 4.87
N GLU A 197 -3.35 -0.94 4.40
CA GLU A 197 -3.76 -0.52 3.06
C GLU A 197 -3.07 -1.35 1.97
N ALA A 198 -1.74 -1.51 2.10
CA ALA A 198 -0.99 -2.32 1.16
C ALA A 198 -1.44 -3.80 1.18
N ASP A 199 -1.74 -4.34 2.36
CA ASP A 199 -2.20 -5.72 2.53
C ASP A 199 -3.59 -5.98 1.95
N GLN A 200 -4.50 -5.01 2.06
CA GLN A 200 -5.88 -5.14 1.61
C GLN A 200 -6.07 -4.86 0.11
N LEU A 201 -5.30 -3.94 -0.45
CA LEU A 201 -5.51 -3.46 -1.80
C LEU A 201 -4.57 -4.07 -2.83
N CYS A 202 -3.29 -4.29 -2.48
CA CYS A 202 -2.27 -4.53 -3.48
C CYS A 202 -2.19 -6.00 -3.89
N ASP A 203 -2.14 -6.25 -5.20
CA ASP A 203 -1.78 -7.55 -5.74
C ASP A 203 -0.29 -7.85 -5.53
N ARG A 204 0.56 -6.80 -5.68
CA ARG A 204 2.01 -6.86 -5.42
C ARG A 204 2.48 -5.58 -4.74
N ILE A 205 3.53 -5.72 -3.92
CA ILE A 205 4.09 -4.63 -3.12
C ILE A 205 5.60 -4.61 -3.34
N ALA A 206 6.14 -3.43 -3.63
CA ALA A 206 7.55 -3.12 -3.46
C ALA A 206 7.73 -2.38 -2.13
N ILE A 207 8.55 -2.92 -1.24
CA ILE A 207 8.93 -2.25 0.01
C ILE A 207 10.17 -1.40 -0.27
N ILE A 208 10.05 -0.08 -0.06
CA ILE A 208 11.13 0.87 -0.27
C ILE A 208 11.63 1.43 1.06
N SER A 209 12.94 1.50 1.22
CA SER A 209 13.61 2.11 2.37
C SER A 209 14.90 2.79 1.92
N HIS A 210 15.14 4.03 2.38
CA HIS A 210 16.32 4.82 2.00
C HIS A 210 16.58 4.86 0.50
N GLY A 211 15.52 5.03 -0.29
CA GLY A 211 15.59 5.11 -1.75
C GLY A 211 15.77 3.77 -2.47
N LYS A 212 15.82 2.64 -1.78
CA LYS A 212 16.06 1.31 -2.37
C LYS A 212 14.88 0.37 -2.15
N ILE A 213 14.58 -0.46 -3.15
CA ILE A 213 13.63 -1.55 -2.97
C ILE A 213 14.34 -2.67 -2.20
N ILE A 214 13.78 -3.02 -1.04
CA ILE A 214 14.34 -4.05 -0.14
C ILE A 214 13.57 -5.37 -0.21
N ALA A 215 12.33 -5.36 -0.72
CA ALA A 215 11.54 -6.55 -1.00
C ALA A 215 10.50 -6.25 -2.09
N LEU A 216 10.13 -7.28 -2.84
CA LEU A 216 9.09 -7.25 -3.88
C LEU A 216 8.36 -8.60 -3.91
N GLY A 217 7.04 -8.58 -3.94
CA GLY A 217 6.19 -9.76 -4.03
C GLY A 217 4.74 -9.47 -3.70
N SER A 218 3.87 -10.48 -3.74
CA SER A 218 2.52 -10.35 -3.20
C SER A 218 2.56 -10.20 -1.67
N PRO A 219 1.51 -9.63 -1.04
CA PRO A 219 1.41 -9.56 0.42
C PRO A 219 1.65 -10.92 1.08
N THR A 220 1.07 -11.98 0.51
CA THR A 220 1.21 -13.36 1.02
C THR A 220 2.65 -13.86 0.92
N GLU A 221 3.33 -13.70 -0.23
CA GLU A 221 4.73 -14.08 -0.42
C GLU A 221 5.66 -13.33 0.54
N LEU A 222 5.45 -12.04 0.71
CA LEU A 222 6.25 -11.20 1.61
C LEU A 222 6.09 -11.67 3.06
N LYS A 223 4.86 -11.92 3.51
CA LYS A 223 4.56 -12.43 4.84
C LYS A 223 5.16 -13.81 5.08
N GLN A 224 5.08 -14.72 4.11
CA GLN A 224 5.71 -16.05 4.20
C GLN A 224 7.23 -15.98 4.33
N LYS A 225 7.89 -15.10 3.54
CA LYS A 225 9.36 -14.89 3.63
C LYS A 225 9.80 -14.30 4.97
N ALA A 226 8.93 -13.53 5.62
CA ALA A 226 9.23 -13.04 6.96
C ALA A 226 9.26 -14.19 7.99
N GLY A 227 8.47 -15.24 7.77
CA GLY A 227 8.26 -16.31 8.74
C GLY A 227 7.51 -15.78 9.97
N GLY A 228 7.41 -16.60 10.99
CA GLY A 228 6.99 -16.09 12.28
C GLY A 228 5.50 -16.24 12.59
N TYR A 229 4.89 -17.36 12.18
CA TYR A 229 3.69 -17.80 12.88
C TYR A 229 4.06 -18.11 14.32
N ALA A 230 3.27 -17.63 15.26
CA ALA A 230 3.46 -17.96 16.67
C ALA A 230 2.11 -18.18 17.35
N VAL A 231 2.13 -18.97 18.41
CA VAL A 231 0.99 -19.15 19.31
C VAL A 231 1.32 -18.45 20.62
N SER A 232 0.50 -17.49 21.02
CA SER A 232 0.55 -16.87 22.32
C SER A 232 -0.45 -17.55 23.24
N LEU A 233 0.04 -18.18 24.30
CA LEU A 233 -0.76 -18.77 25.35
C LEU A 233 -0.77 -17.86 26.57
N GLU A 234 -1.94 -17.51 27.07
CA GLU A 234 -2.08 -17.01 28.45
C GLU A 234 -2.49 -18.15 29.36
N VAL A 235 -1.74 -18.36 30.42
CA VAL A 235 -1.90 -19.52 31.31
C VAL A 235 -2.13 -19.10 32.76
N ASN A 236 -2.80 -19.98 33.52
CA ASN A 236 -2.94 -19.87 34.96
C ASN A 236 -1.68 -20.34 35.68
N ASN A 237 -1.58 -20.01 36.99
CA ASN A 237 -0.56 -20.59 37.87
C ASN A 237 -0.74 -22.13 37.89
N GLY A 238 0.37 -22.85 37.72
CA GLY A 238 0.36 -24.31 37.71
C GLY A 238 0.24 -24.95 36.31
N PHE A 239 0.32 -24.16 35.22
CA PHE A 239 0.40 -24.72 33.89
C PHE A 239 1.66 -25.56 33.70
N ASP A 240 1.46 -26.81 33.26
CA ASP A 240 2.58 -27.72 33.00
C ASP A 240 3.23 -27.42 31.62
N ILE A 241 4.38 -26.77 31.68
CA ILE A 241 5.16 -26.44 30.51
C ILE A 241 5.86 -27.65 29.87
N SER A 242 5.94 -28.77 30.59
CA SER A 242 6.58 -29.99 30.06
C SER A 242 5.85 -30.56 28.85
N SER A 243 4.56 -30.27 28.72
CA SER A 243 3.74 -30.59 27.55
C SER A 243 4.20 -29.89 26.28
N LEU A 244 4.94 -28.80 26.39
CA LEU A 244 5.43 -27.97 25.25
C LEU A 244 6.88 -28.29 24.86
N LYS A 245 7.50 -29.37 25.36
CA LYS A 245 8.92 -29.71 25.08
C LYS A 245 9.27 -29.86 23.60
N ASN A 246 8.29 -30.24 22.79
CA ASN A 246 8.49 -30.43 21.34
C ASN A 246 8.36 -29.16 20.52
N PHE A 247 8.08 -28.03 21.14
CA PHE A 247 7.89 -26.74 20.48
C PHE A 247 9.00 -25.77 20.84
N HIS A 248 9.35 -24.91 19.89
CA HIS A 248 10.31 -23.84 20.14
C HIS A 248 9.65 -22.68 20.88
N ILE A 249 9.98 -22.52 22.17
CA ILE A 249 9.45 -21.45 23.01
C ILE A 249 10.32 -20.22 22.83
N LEU A 250 9.73 -19.15 22.29
CA LEU A 250 10.40 -17.86 22.07
C LEU A 250 10.46 -17.00 23.32
N GLU A 251 9.38 -17.01 24.10
CA GLU A 251 9.27 -16.23 25.33
C GLU A 251 8.44 -16.98 26.37
N LYS A 252 8.88 -16.86 27.63
CA LYS A 252 8.17 -17.38 28.78
C LYS A 252 8.15 -16.33 29.88
N ASN A 253 6.97 -15.84 30.21
CA ASN A 253 6.68 -15.02 31.37
C ASN A 253 5.78 -15.81 32.34
N LYS A 254 5.53 -15.28 33.56
CA LYS A 254 4.70 -15.96 34.57
C LYS A 254 3.37 -16.50 34.02
N ASN A 255 2.70 -15.73 33.15
CA ASN A 255 1.36 -16.05 32.67
C ASN A 255 1.25 -16.06 31.13
N LYS A 256 2.33 -15.80 30.38
CA LYS A 256 2.34 -15.72 28.91
C LYS A 256 3.49 -16.58 28.37
N ILE A 257 3.16 -17.45 27.39
CA ILE A 257 4.12 -18.30 26.68
C ILE A 257 3.95 -18.01 25.21
N LEU A 258 5.04 -17.72 24.49
CA LEU A 258 5.07 -17.51 23.06
C LEU A 258 5.81 -18.67 22.40
N ILE A 259 5.15 -19.34 21.47
CA ILE A 259 5.64 -20.56 20.80
C ILE A 259 5.75 -20.26 19.31
N GLU A 260 6.91 -20.52 18.71
CA GLU A 260 7.08 -20.48 17.26
C GLU A 260 6.45 -21.71 16.62
N ILE A 261 5.73 -21.49 15.52
CA ILE A 261 5.16 -22.55 14.68
C ILE A 261 5.46 -22.29 13.22
N SER A 262 5.60 -23.34 12.42
CA SER A 262 5.97 -23.23 11.00
C SER A 262 4.80 -22.81 10.12
N SER A 263 3.57 -23.15 10.51
CA SER A 263 2.34 -22.81 9.80
C SER A 263 1.17 -22.63 10.77
N LYS A 264 0.08 -22.02 10.31
CA LYS A 264 -1.14 -21.90 11.10
C LYS A 264 -1.74 -23.24 11.53
N ASP A 265 -1.53 -24.29 10.73
CA ASP A 265 -2.08 -25.62 11.01
C ASP A 265 -1.41 -26.27 12.23
N ASN A 266 -0.14 -25.92 12.52
CA ASN A 266 0.57 -26.39 13.71
C ASN A 266 0.00 -25.82 15.03
N MET A 267 -0.91 -24.83 14.97
CA MET A 267 -1.66 -24.38 16.15
C MET A 267 -2.47 -25.54 16.77
N LEU A 268 -3.02 -26.43 15.94
CA LEU A 268 -3.75 -27.60 16.42
C LEU A 268 -2.84 -28.58 17.19
N ASP A 269 -1.58 -28.70 16.79
CA ASP A 269 -0.61 -29.54 17.48
C ASP A 269 -0.25 -28.97 18.86
N VAL A 270 -0.13 -27.64 18.95
CA VAL A 270 0.02 -26.95 20.24
C VAL A 270 -1.20 -27.21 21.13
N LEU A 271 -2.43 -27.02 20.60
CA LEU A 271 -3.67 -27.25 21.35
C LEU A 271 -3.81 -28.70 21.84
N ARG A 272 -3.41 -29.69 21.05
CA ARG A 272 -3.45 -31.13 21.44
C ARG A 272 -2.43 -31.47 22.53
N SER A 273 -1.36 -30.66 22.62
CA SER A 273 -0.26 -30.94 23.57
C SER A 273 -0.48 -30.32 24.95
N ILE A 274 -1.49 -29.47 25.14
CA ILE A 274 -1.73 -28.72 26.37
C ILE A 274 -3.02 -29.17 27.09
N ASN A 275 -3.01 -29.08 28.43
CA ASN A 275 -4.23 -29.22 29.21
C ASN A 275 -4.98 -27.89 29.22
N LEU A 276 -6.19 -27.87 28.68
CA LEU A 276 -7.03 -26.67 28.51
C LEU A 276 -7.50 -26.08 29.86
N GLU A 277 -7.54 -26.86 30.94
CA GLU A 277 -8.00 -26.40 32.27
C GLU A 277 -7.19 -25.21 32.81
N ASN A 278 -5.89 -25.15 32.48
CA ASN A 278 -5.00 -24.10 32.91
C ASN A 278 -4.73 -23.04 31.84
N LEU A 279 -5.47 -23.07 30.70
CA LEU A 279 -5.39 -22.10 29.64
C LEU A 279 -6.42 -20.99 29.83
N LYS A 280 -5.99 -19.73 29.82
CA LYS A 280 -6.89 -18.56 29.85
C LYS A 280 -7.27 -18.13 28.44
N SER A 281 -6.29 -18.00 27.57
CA SER A 281 -6.50 -17.64 26.16
C SER A 281 -5.41 -18.23 25.27
N ILE A 282 -5.76 -18.41 24.01
CA ILE A 282 -4.83 -18.78 22.95
C ILE A 282 -5.06 -17.83 21.77
N ASN A 283 -3.97 -17.23 21.27
CA ASN A 283 -4.01 -16.35 20.12
C ASN A 283 -3.00 -16.80 19.08
N LEU A 284 -3.44 -16.93 17.84
CA LEU A 284 -2.54 -17.14 16.71
C LEU A 284 -1.98 -15.79 16.24
N ILE A 285 -0.67 -15.63 16.32
CA ILE A 285 0.05 -14.49 15.76
C ILE A 285 0.44 -14.86 14.34
N THR A 286 -0.16 -14.19 13.36
CA THR A 286 0.14 -14.38 11.94
C THR A 286 1.16 -13.33 11.49
N PRO A 287 2.05 -13.67 10.52
CA PRO A 287 2.95 -12.68 9.95
C PRO A 287 2.18 -11.50 9.34
N SER A 288 2.59 -10.29 9.66
CA SER A 288 2.06 -9.06 9.08
C SER A 288 3.11 -8.38 8.20
N LEU A 289 2.71 -7.41 7.37
CA LEU A 289 3.66 -6.59 6.62
C LEU A 289 4.54 -5.74 7.54
N ASP A 290 4.04 -5.37 8.75
CA ASP A 290 4.86 -4.73 9.78
C ASP A 290 6.02 -5.63 10.21
N SER A 291 5.73 -6.93 10.41
CA SER A 291 6.77 -7.89 10.77
C SER A 291 7.79 -8.10 9.65
N VAL A 292 7.35 -8.08 8.38
CA VAL A 292 8.24 -8.10 7.20
C VAL A 292 9.17 -6.90 7.23
N PHE A 293 8.60 -5.70 7.38
CA PHE A 293 9.36 -4.45 7.36
C PHE A 293 10.36 -4.40 8.51
N LEU A 294 9.93 -4.75 9.72
CA LEU A 294 10.80 -4.82 10.91
C LEU A 294 11.97 -5.78 10.71
N LYS A 295 11.71 -6.97 10.14
CA LYS A 295 12.76 -7.95 9.85
C LYS A 295 13.80 -7.44 8.85
N LEU A 296 13.36 -6.72 7.81
CA LEU A 296 14.21 -6.23 6.75
C LEU A 296 15.01 -4.99 7.13
N THR A 297 14.46 -4.11 7.97
CA THR A 297 15.06 -2.81 8.29
C THR A 297 15.56 -2.69 9.72
N GLY A 298 15.11 -3.56 10.62
CA GLY A 298 15.35 -3.45 12.05
C GLY A 298 14.56 -2.33 12.75
N SER A 299 13.62 -1.69 12.06
CA SER A 299 12.77 -0.60 12.56
C SER A 299 11.33 -0.77 12.12
N THR A 300 10.38 -0.18 12.84
CA THR A 300 8.94 -0.14 12.46
C THR A 300 8.60 1.18 11.79
N ILE A 301 7.58 1.19 10.93
CA ILE A 301 7.10 2.43 10.29
C ILE A 301 6.30 3.29 11.28
N LYS A 302 5.48 2.65 12.12
CA LYS A 302 4.77 3.28 13.25
C LYS A 302 4.89 2.40 14.49
N GLU A 303 4.91 3.02 15.66
CA GLU A 303 4.75 2.30 16.94
C GLU A 303 3.24 2.05 17.15
N THR A 304 2.78 0.82 16.92
CA THR A 304 1.48 0.32 17.33
C THR A 304 1.68 -0.69 18.46
N GLU A 305 0.66 -0.93 19.29
CA GLU A 305 0.75 -1.96 20.35
C GLU A 305 1.14 -3.33 19.79
N GLU A 306 0.61 -3.70 18.62
CA GLU A 306 1.00 -4.92 17.90
C GLU A 306 2.48 -4.88 17.49
N SER A 307 3.01 -3.74 17.02
CA SER A 307 4.40 -3.62 16.61
C SER A 307 5.39 -3.79 17.78
N VAL A 308 4.98 -3.50 19.01
CA VAL A 308 5.80 -3.73 20.22
C VAL A 308 5.94 -5.22 20.52
N ASP A 309 4.87 -6.00 20.35
CA ASP A 309 4.91 -7.46 20.52
C ASP A 309 5.77 -8.11 19.41
N TYR A 310 5.66 -7.64 18.17
CA TYR A 310 6.52 -8.11 17.06
C TYR A 310 7.98 -7.73 17.22
N ARG A 311 8.31 -6.55 17.75
CA ARG A 311 9.71 -6.17 18.05
C ARG A 311 10.35 -7.13 19.05
N LYS A 312 9.64 -7.50 20.12
CA LYS A 312 10.09 -8.49 21.09
C LYS A 312 10.30 -9.85 20.42
N PHE A 313 9.33 -10.28 19.63
CA PHE A 313 9.39 -11.52 18.87
C PHE A 313 10.65 -11.60 17.99
N TYR A 314 10.87 -10.63 17.08
CA TYR A 314 12.02 -10.66 16.17
C TYR A 314 13.36 -10.40 16.85
N SER A 315 13.40 -9.64 17.93
CA SER A 315 14.64 -9.47 18.71
C SER A 315 15.09 -10.79 19.35
N MET A 316 14.16 -11.63 19.74
CA MET A 316 14.42 -12.97 20.28
C MET A 316 14.85 -13.96 19.21
N VAL A 317 14.15 -13.99 18.08
CA VAL A 317 14.54 -14.84 16.90
C VAL A 317 15.96 -14.51 16.45
N ARG A 318 16.34 -13.22 16.41
CA ARG A 318 17.67 -12.78 15.98
C ARG A 318 18.78 -13.17 16.97
N ARG A 319 18.49 -13.20 18.27
CA ARG A 319 19.47 -13.66 19.31
C ARG A 319 19.73 -15.15 19.25
N ASN A 320 18.78 -15.94 18.77
CA ASN A 320 18.90 -17.40 18.67
C ASN A 320 19.51 -17.88 17.33
N MET A 321 19.78 -16.96 16.41
CA MET A 321 20.44 -17.25 15.11
C MET A 321 21.93 -16.84 15.09
N GLN A 322 22.44 -16.25 16.17
CA GLN A 322 23.87 -16.02 16.40
C GLN A 322 24.41 -17.04 17.43
#